data_f73a94bd5110900ac1cb9f3f5ee65e5a
#
_entry.id   f73a94bd5110900ac1cb9f3f5ee65e5a
#
_cell.length_a   1.000
_cell.length_b   1.000
_cell.length_c   1.000
_cell.angle_alpha   90.00
_cell.angle_beta   90.00
_cell.angle_gamma   90.00
#
_symmetry.space_group_name_H-M   'P 1'
#
loop_
_entity.id
_entity.type
_entity.pdbx_description
1 polymer ?
#
loop_
_entity_poly.entity_id
_entity_poly.type
_entity_poly.pdbx_seq_one_letter_code
_entity_poly.pdbx_strand_id
1 'polypeptide(L)'
;MAAKTRITKKTLRKPDEFITWGSRAMAYALAHITYIVLGILLVVAIVVASFLWRQHQAARDEMAFTLLGKGIALYEQEGKREQALPVFAELIKDYHRTKPGKVALLYRGRSYMLQQDYDHAIADFSLFLKRSSEPFLRTIALNARGNSYWAKGEYQKAIDHFQQIIASGDEWLRPYVLLQMGMCWEKLGEKKKAIEAYQESYKLLPSSPWGTVAKTRLNKLGGKIE
;
A
#
# COMPACT_ATOMS: atom_id res chain seq x y z
N MET A 1 -52.57 -60.11 49.19
CA MET A 1 -53.19 -58.77 48.95
C MET A 1 -52.31 -57.97 48.04
N ALA A 2 -52.69 -57.82 46.77
CA ALA A 2 -51.89 -57.09 45.77
C ALA A 2 -52.44 -55.66 45.64
N ALA A 3 -51.65 -54.67 45.97
CA ALA A 3 -52.01 -53.25 45.83
C ALA A 3 -51.95 -52.85 44.38
N LYS A 4 -53.12 -52.54 43.82
CA LYS A 4 -53.32 -52.06 42.45
C LYS A 4 -52.96 -50.57 42.39
N THR A 5 -51.76 -50.25 41.92
CA THR A 5 -51.29 -48.85 41.69
C THR A 5 -52.12 -48.25 40.54
N ARG A 6 -53.00 -47.32 40.86
CA ARG A 6 -53.76 -46.54 39.86
C ARG A 6 -52.81 -45.54 39.19
N ILE A 7 -52.45 -45.81 37.96
CA ILE A 7 -51.72 -44.84 37.10
C ILE A 7 -52.74 -43.77 36.66
N THR A 8 -52.64 -42.58 37.22
CA THR A 8 -53.51 -41.46 36.88
C THR A 8 -53.02 -40.87 35.53
N LYS A 9 -53.91 -40.73 34.55
CA LYS A 9 -53.74 -40.18 33.21
C LYS A 9 -53.18 -38.73 33.15
N LYS A 10 -52.71 -38.16 34.25
CA LYS A 10 -52.35 -36.75 34.39
C LYS A 10 -50.82 -36.48 34.19
N THR A 11 -50.01 -37.55 33.99
CA THR A 11 -48.55 -37.45 33.78
C THR A 11 -48.14 -37.59 32.30
N LEU A 12 -49.07 -37.75 31.40
CA LEU A 12 -48.82 -37.87 29.96
C LEU A 12 -49.40 -36.68 29.21
N ARG A 13 -48.73 -35.53 29.23
CA ARG A 13 -48.81 -34.46 28.23
C ARG A 13 -48.23 -33.16 28.79
N LYS A 14 -46.95 -33.13 29.02
CA LYS A 14 -46.21 -31.89 28.69
C LYS A 14 -45.95 -31.98 27.19
N PRO A 15 -46.54 -31.10 26.36
CA PRO A 15 -46.11 -31.03 24.97
C PRO A 15 -44.63 -30.75 24.99
N ASP A 16 -43.84 -31.55 24.23
CA ASP A 16 -42.42 -31.30 24.07
C ASP A 16 -42.23 -29.83 23.71
N GLU A 17 -41.54 -29.07 24.54
CA GLU A 17 -41.30 -27.61 24.32
C GLU A 17 -40.68 -27.37 22.94
N PHE A 18 -39.96 -28.34 22.42
CA PHE A 18 -39.39 -28.35 21.08
C PHE A 18 -40.47 -28.40 19.99
N ILE A 19 -41.52 -29.22 20.16
CA ILE A 19 -42.67 -29.32 19.21
C ILE A 19 -43.49 -28.02 19.21
N THR A 20 -43.70 -27.41 20.38
CA THR A 20 -44.43 -26.15 20.49
C THR A 20 -43.67 -24.97 19.96
N TRP A 21 -42.30 -24.95 20.11
CA TRP A 21 -41.44 -23.91 19.55
C TRP A 21 -41.39 -24.03 18.01
N GLY A 22 -41.22 -25.23 17.48
CA GLY A 22 -41.20 -25.49 16.02
C GLY A 22 -42.54 -25.10 15.34
N SER A 23 -43.68 -25.41 15.96
CA SER A 23 -44.98 -25.04 15.41
C SER A 23 -45.23 -23.52 15.43
N ARG A 24 -44.76 -22.80 16.47
CA ARG A 24 -44.83 -21.34 16.52
C ARG A 24 -43.92 -20.67 15.49
N ALA A 25 -42.69 -21.17 15.33
CA ALA A 25 -41.78 -20.70 14.31
C ALA A 25 -42.33 -20.89 12.89
N MET A 26 -42.95 -22.05 12.64
CA MET A 26 -43.56 -22.37 11.36
C MET A 26 -44.78 -21.44 11.08
N ALA A 27 -45.64 -21.22 12.07
CA ALA A 27 -46.78 -20.31 11.95
C ALA A 27 -46.34 -18.87 11.68
N TYR A 28 -45.28 -18.41 12.37
CA TYR A 28 -44.70 -17.09 12.13
C TYR A 28 -44.10 -16.98 10.72
N ALA A 29 -43.32 -18.00 10.28
CA ALA A 29 -42.74 -18.04 8.95
C ALA A 29 -43.81 -18.00 7.85
N LEU A 30 -44.91 -18.76 8.01
CA LEU A 30 -46.00 -18.75 7.05
C LEU A 30 -46.78 -17.41 7.04
N ALA A 31 -46.95 -16.78 8.20
CA ALA A 31 -47.57 -15.46 8.30
C ALA A 31 -46.76 -14.35 7.63
N HIS A 32 -45.40 -14.52 7.57
CA HIS A 32 -44.48 -13.52 7.01
C HIS A 32 -43.73 -14.02 5.77
N ILE A 33 -44.24 -15.06 5.11
CA ILE A 33 -43.55 -15.73 3.98
C ILE A 33 -43.14 -14.75 2.89
N THR A 34 -43.95 -13.75 2.57
CA THR A 34 -43.66 -12.73 1.56
C THR A 34 -42.42 -11.93 1.92
N TYR A 35 -42.31 -11.49 3.18
CA TYR A 35 -41.12 -10.73 3.63
C TYR A 35 -39.86 -11.59 3.69
N ILE A 36 -39.99 -12.87 4.07
CA ILE A 36 -38.90 -13.84 4.08
C ILE A 36 -38.40 -14.07 2.64
N VAL A 37 -39.29 -14.30 1.69
CA VAL A 37 -38.96 -14.48 0.28
C VAL A 37 -38.31 -13.24 -0.29
N LEU A 38 -38.87 -12.05 -0.02
CA LEU A 38 -38.22 -10.79 -0.45
C LEU A 38 -36.85 -10.59 0.16
N GLY A 39 -36.66 -10.94 1.43
CA GLY A 39 -35.34 -10.89 2.09
C GLY A 39 -34.34 -11.84 1.44
N ILE A 40 -34.73 -13.07 1.13
CA ILE A 40 -33.89 -14.05 0.43
C ILE A 40 -33.53 -13.54 -0.97
N LEU A 41 -34.50 -13.03 -1.73
CA LEU A 41 -34.27 -12.48 -3.06
C LEU A 41 -33.27 -11.30 -3.03
N LEU A 42 -33.40 -10.43 -2.03
CA LEU A 42 -32.49 -9.32 -1.83
C LEU A 42 -31.04 -9.81 -1.54
N VAL A 43 -30.91 -10.80 -0.66
CA VAL A 43 -29.58 -11.39 -0.36
C VAL A 43 -28.98 -12.04 -1.60
N VAL A 44 -29.77 -12.81 -2.36
CA VAL A 44 -29.31 -13.41 -3.62
C VAL A 44 -28.88 -12.34 -4.61
N ALA A 45 -29.65 -11.27 -4.77
CA ALA A 45 -29.31 -10.15 -5.66
C ALA A 45 -27.97 -9.49 -5.25
N ILE A 46 -27.75 -9.27 -3.94
CA ILE A 46 -26.48 -8.72 -3.43
C ILE A 46 -25.31 -9.64 -3.70
N VAL A 47 -25.49 -10.96 -3.49
CA VAL A 47 -24.44 -11.96 -3.75
C VAL A 47 -24.08 -11.99 -5.24
N VAL A 48 -25.09 -12.04 -6.13
CA VAL A 48 -24.89 -12.03 -7.58
C VAL A 48 -24.20 -10.74 -8.04
N ALA A 49 -24.67 -9.58 -7.58
CA ALA A 49 -24.07 -8.29 -7.88
C ALA A 49 -22.61 -8.22 -7.41
N SER A 50 -22.32 -8.71 -6.21
CA SER A 50 -20.96 -8.78 -5.65
C SER A 50 -20.05 -9.68 -6.48
N PHE A 51 -20.58 -10.83 -6.93
CA PHE A 51 -19.84 -11.78 -7.77
C PHE A 51 -19.50 -11.16 -9.13
N LEU A 52 -20.47 -10.57 -9.82
CA LEU A 52 -20.28 -9.90 -11.11
C LEU A 52 -19.31 -8.73 -10.99
N TRP A 53 -19.44 -7.95 -9.91
CA TRP A 53 -18.51 -6.84 -9.66
C TRP A 53 -17.06 -7.31 -9.44
N ARG A 54 -16.87 -8.41 -8.66
CA ARG A 54 -15.54 -9.01 -8.45
C ARG A 54 -14.96 -9.55 -9.76
N GLN A 55 -15.75 -10.21 -10.58
CA GLN A 55 -15.31 -10.73 -11.88
C GLN A 55 -14.89 -9.59 -12.82
N HIS A 56 -15.69 -8.52 -12.88
CA HIS A 56 -15.35 -7.33 -13.66
C HIS A 56 -14.06 -6.67 -13.17
N GLN A 57 -13.89 -6.58 -11.85
CA GLN A 57 -12.68 -6.01 -11.27
C GLN A 57 -11.44 -6.87 -11.55
N ALA A 58 -11.55 -8.20 -11.47
CA ALA A 58 -10.45 -9.12 -11.79
C ALA A 58 -10.00 -8.98 -13.26
N ALA A 59 -10.94 -8.90 -14.20
CA ALA A 59 -10.62 -8.68 -15.62
C ALA A 59 -9.92 -7.33 -15.85
N ARG A 60 -10.33 -6.27 -15.15
CA ARG A 60 -9.66 -4.97 -15.21
C ARG A 60 -8.25 -5.01 -14.62
N ASP A 61 -8.05 -5.74 -13.53
CA ASP A 61 -6.73 -5.91 -12.92
C ASP A 61 -5.79 -6.65 -13.86
N GLU A 62 -6.24 -7.70 -14.54
CA GLU A 62 -5.45 -8.45 -15.52
C GLU A 62 -5.02 -7.57 -16.70
N MET A 63 -5.94 -6.80 -17.28
CA MET A 63 -5.63 -5.84 -18.35
C MET A 63 -4.62 -4.81 -17.88
N ALA A 64 -4.79 -4.28 -16.66
CA ALA A 64 -3.88 -3.31 -16.08
C ALA A 64 -2.48 -3.89 -15.85
N PHE A 65 -2.36 -5.17 -15.41
CA PHE A 65 -1.08 -5.84 -15.26
C PHE A 65 -0.37 -6.02 -16.60
N THR A 66 -1.08 -6.45 -17.63
CA THR A 66 -0.55 -6.58 -19.00
C THR A 66 -0.03 -5.24 -19.53
N LEU A 67 -0.81 -4.19 -19.34
CA LEU A 67 -0.44 -2.84 -19.76
C LEU A 67 0.75 -2.30 -18.98
N LEU A 68 0.82 -2.58 -17.66
CA LEU A 68 1.99 -2.23 -16.83
C LEU A 68 3.24 -2.94 -17.31
N GLY A 69 3.16 -4.24 -17.61
CA GLY A 69 4.28 -5.01 -18.18
C GLY A 69 4.80 -4.40 -19.47
N LYS A 70 3.90 -4.00 -20.39
CA LYS A 70 4.27 -3.27 -21.60
C LYS A 70 4.98 -1.95 -21.30
N GLY A 71 4.44 -1.16 -20.37
CA GLY A 71 5.03 0.11 -19.95
C GLY A 71 6.44 -0.06 -19.36
N ILE A 72 6.64 -1.07 -18.50
CA ILE A 72 7.94 -1.39 -17.90
C ILE A 72 8.93 -1.83 -18.98
N ALA A 73 8.53 -2.72 -19.90
CA ALA A 73 9.39 -3.17 -20.99
C ALA A 73 9.89 -2.01 -21.87
N LEU A 74 9.02 -1.05 -22.17
CA LEU A 74 9.41 0.18 -22.88
C LEU A 74 10.33 1.07 -22.05
N TYR A 75 10.08 1.18 -20.74
CA TYR A 75 10.89 1.99 -19.82
C TYR A 75 12.31 1.43 -19.67
N GLU A 76 12.48 0.11 -19.62
CA GLU A 76 13.77 -0.57 -19.48
C GLU A 76 14.57 -0.57 -20.78
N GLN A 77 13.90 -0.49 -21.92
CA GLN A 77 14.55 -0.48 -23.22
C GLN A 77 15.17 0.89 -23.50
N GLU A 78 16.49 0.93 -23.71
CA GLU A 78 17.21 2.14 -24.04
C GLU A 78 16.65 2.78 -25.33
N GLY A 79 16.43 4.10 -25.30
CA GLY A 79 15.84 4.84 -26.42
C GLY A 79 14.32 4.76 -26.54
N LYS A 80 13.61 3.94 -25.73
CA LYS A 80 12.13 3.83 -25.80
C LYS A 80 11.42 4.36 -24.55
N ARG A 81 12.14 4.91 -23.58
CA ARG A 81 11.55 5.41 -22.31
C ARG A 81 10.44 6.43 -22.50
N GLU A 82 10.54 7.28 -23.51
CA GLU A 82 9.50 8.26 -23.82
C GLU A 82 8.19 7.59 -24.28
N GLN A 83 8.28 6.45 -24.97
CA GLN A 83 7.13 5.69 -25.40
C GLN A 83 6.40 5.00 -24.22
N ALA A 84 7.04 4.85 -23.06
CA ALA A 84 6.41 4.35 -21.87
C ALA A 84 5.48 5.37 -21.19
N LEU A 85 5.72 6.67 -21.36
CA LEU A 85 4.94 7.73 -20.72
C LEU A 85 3.44 7.67 -21.04
N PRO A 86 3.01 7.56 -22.31
CA PRO A 86 1.59 7.45 -22.64
C PRO A 86 0.95 6.17 -22.07
N VAL A 87 1.70 5.06 -21.99
CA VAL A 87 1.21 3.81 -21.41
C VAL A 87 0.96 3.98 -19.89
N PHE A 88 1.90 4.60 -19.17
CA PHE A 88 1.69 4.92 -17.77
C PHE A 88 0.57 5.94 -17.55
N ALA A 89 0.41 6.91 -18.46
CA ALA A 89 -0.68 7.89 -18.39
C ALA A 89 -2.05 7.22 -18.54
N GLU A 90 -2.20 6.28 -19.46
CA GLU A 90 -3.41 5.45 -19.62
C GLU A 90 -3.72 4.67 -18.35
N LEU A 91 -2.73 3.96 -17.77
CA LEU A 91 -2.88 3.24 -16.52
C LEU A 91 -3.36 4.12 -15.37
N ILE A 92 -2.77 5.30 -15.23
CA ILE A 92 -3.11 6.26 -14.17
C ILE A 92 -4.52 6.82 -14.34
N LYS A 93 -4.96 7.02 -15.59
CA LYS A 93 -6.28 7.53 -15.93
C LYS A 93 -7.36 6.46 -15.76
N ASP A 94 -7.21 5.33 -16.46
CA ASP A 94 -8.30 4.38 -16.66
C ASP A 94 -8.29 3.25 -15.59
N TYR A 95 -7.12 2.97 -14.99
CA TYR A 95 -6.93 1.90 -14.01
C TYR A 95 -6.46 2.40 -12.63
N HIS A 96 -6.75 3.65 -12.28
CA HIS A 96 -6.25 4.33 -11.07
C HIS A 96 -6.54 3.61 -9.74
N ARG A 97 -7.58 2.76 -9.67
CA ARG A 97 -7.95 1.98 -8.48
C ARG A 97 -7.19 0.66 -8.35
N THR A 98 -6.61 0.17 -9.45
CA THR A 98 -5.85 -1.08 -9.49
C THR A 98 -4.45 -0.89 -8.91
N LYS A 99 -3.80 -2.00 -8.51
CA LYS A 99 -2.39 -1.94 -8.10
C LYS A 99 -1.48 -1.46 -9.23
N PRO A 100 -1.60 -1.99 -10.49
CA PRO A 100 -0.81 -1.50 -11.63
C PRO A 100 -0.98 0.00 -11.90
N GLY A 101 -2.21 0.53 -11.83
CA GLY A 101 -2.47 1.95 -12.03
C GLY A 101 -1.81 2.84 -10.98
N LYS A 102 -1.68 2.35 -9.73
CA LYS A 102 -0.91 3.05 -8.70
C LYS A 102 0.60 2.94 -8.96
N VAL A 103 1.11 1.75 -9.30
CA VAL A 103 2.54 1.53 -9.60
C VAL A 103 3.00 2.34 -10.81
N ALA A 104 2.13 2.56 -11.80
CA ALA A 104 2.42 3.41 -12.95
C ALA A 104 2.83 4.84 -12.57
N LEU A 105 2.32 5.38 -11.43
CA LEU A 105 2.77 6.67 -10.90
C LEU A 105 4.25 6.66 -10.51
N LEU A 106 4.75 5.55 -9.95
CA LEU A 106 6.17 5.44 -9.60
C LEU A 106 7.06 5.44 -10.84
N TYR A 107 6.68 4.68 -11.87
CA TYR A 107 7.43 4.62 -13.12
C TYR A 107 7.37 5.93 -13.90
N ARG A 108 6.21 6.57 -14.00
CA ARG A 108 6.08 7.86 -14.67
C ARG A 108 6.84 8.96 -13.93
N GLY A 109 6.75 9.00 -12.60
CA GLY A 109 7.55 9.91 -11.78
C GLY A 109 9.06 9.72 -11.98
N ARG A 110 9.53 8.47 -12.05
CA ARG A 110 10.94 8.18 -12.36
C ARG A 110 11.32 8.61 -13.79
N SER A 111 10.40 8.46 -14.76
CA SER A 111 10.63 8.95 -16.13
C SER A 111 10.78 10.47 -16.15
N TYR A 112 9.95 11.21 -15.41
CA TYR A 112 10.09 12.65 -15.25
C TYR A 112 11.40 13.06 -14.56
N MET A 113 11.84 12.30 -13.53
CA MET A 113 13.15 12.55 -12.93
C MET A 113 14.29 12.43 -13.93
N LEU A 114 14.26 11.44 -14.81
CA LEU A 114 15.28 11.26 -15.86
C LEU A 114 15.27 12.39 -16.89
N GLN A 115 14.11 13.00 -17.12
CA GLN A 115 13.94 14.18 -17.97
C GLN A 115 14.23 15.50 -17.22
N GLN A 116 14.65 15.43 -15.94
CA GLN A 116 14.84 16.57 -15.06
C GLN A 116 13.58 17.40 -14.78
N ASP A 117 12.41 16.85 -15.09
CA ASP A 117 11.10 17.42 -14.76
C ASP A 117 10.70 17.02 -13.33
N TYR A 118 11.37 17.64 -12.38
CA TYR A 118 11.21 17.27 -10.97
C TYR A 118 9.84 17.64 -10.42
N ASP A 119 9.17 18.63 -10.96
CA ASP A 119 7.84 19.06 -10.50
C ASP A 119 6.78 18.01 -10.79
N HIS A 120 6.74 17.48 -12.02
CA HIS A 120 5.87 16.38 -12.37
C HIS A 120 6.24 15.09 -11.63
N ALA A 121 7.53 14.83 -11.44
CA ALA A 121 7.97 13.68 -10.64
C ALA A 121 7.45 13.76 -9.19
N ILE A 122 7.60 14.89 -8.52
CA ILE A 122 7.11 15.15 -7.16
C ILE A 122 5.58 15.01 -7.09
N ALA A 123 4.86 15.50 -8.09
CA ALA A 123 3.41 15.37 -8.16
C ALA A 123 2.97 13.90 -8.23
N ASP A 124 3.61 13.09 -9.09
CA ASP A 124 3.30 11.67 -9.24
C ASP A 124 3.62 10.86 -7.97
N PHE A 125 4.78 11.06 -7.35
CA PHE A 125 5.12 10.40 -6.09
C PHE A 125 4.18 10.82 -4.95
N SER A 126 3.78 12.08 -4.91
CA SER A 126 2.82 12.59 -3.93
C SER A 126 1.44 11.96 -4.12
N LEU A 127 1.01 11.81 -5.37
CA LEU A 127 -0.26 11.15 -5.70
C LEU A 127 -0.21 9.65 -5.36
N PHE A 128 0.92 8.98 -5.60
CA PHE A 128 1.13 7.60 -5.18
C PHE A 128 0.99 7.45 -3.66
N LEU A 129 1.68 8.29 -2.89
CA LEU A 129 1.65 8.28 -1.42
C LEU A 129 0.24 8.51 -0.84
N LYS A 130 -0.57 9.30 -1.55
CA LYS A 130 -1.99 9.52 -1.20
C LYS A 130 -2.87 8.29 -1.51
N ARG A 131 -2.56 7.54 -2.57
CA ARG A 131 -3.40 6.43 -3.08
C ARG A 131 -2.99 5.05 -2.59
N SER A 132 -1.74 4.87 -2.16
CA SER A 132 -1.19 3.57 -1.74
C SER A 132 -0.91 3.54 -0.26
N SER A 133 -1.33 2.45 0.39
CA SER A 133 -1.03 2.15 1.80
C SER A 133 0.06 1.09 1.94
N GLU A 134 0.62 0.57 0.85
CA GLU A 134 1.63 -0.49 0.89
C GLU A 134 2.97 0.05 1.41
N PRO A 135 3.48 -0.43 2.57
CA PRO A 135 4.62 0.18 3.25
C PRO A 135 5.87 0.24 2.37
N PHE A 136 6.26 -0.89 1.79
CA PHE A 136 7.48 -0.98 0.96
C PHE A 136 7.47 0.00 -0.22
N LEU A 137 6.38 0.06 -0.99
CA LEU A 137 6.27 0.98 -2.12
C LEU A 137 6.17 2.44 -1.67
N ARG A 138 5.60 2.70 -0.49
CA ARG A 138 5.58 4.04 0.10
C ARG A 138 6.98 4.54 0.42
N THR A 139 7.84 3.68 0.98
CA THR A 139 9.25 3.99 1.24
C THR A 139 10.00 4.33 -0.05
N ILE A 140 9.78 3.54 -1.12
CA ILE A 140 10.33 3.84 -2.44
C ILE A 140 9.85 5.21 -2.95
N ALA A 141 8.55 5.51 -2.82
CA ALA A 141 7.98 6.79 -3.25
C ALA A 141 8.51 7.99 -2.44
N LEU A 142 8.64 7.84 -1.12
CA LEU A 142 9.21 8.86 -0.23
C LEU A 142 10.67 9.15 -0.61
N ASN A 143 11.45 8.09 -0.83
CA ASN A 143 12.85 8.22 -1.26
C ASN A 143 12.96 8.92 -2.62
N ALA A 144 12.17 8.50 -3.61
CA ALA A 144 12.17 9.12 -4.92
C ALA A 144 11.75 10.60 -4.88
N ARG A 145 10.75 10.93 -4.06
CA ARG A 145 10.31 12.32 -3.85
C ARG A 145 11.36 13.15 -3.14
N GLY A 146 12.03 12.60 -2.13
CA GLY A 146 13.16 13.24 -1.45
C GLY A 146 14.31 13.54 -2.42
N ASN A 147 14.66 12.57 -3.26
CA ASN A 147 15.68 12.75 -4.30
C ASN A 147 15.27 13.79 -5.36
N SER A 148 13.99 13.90 -5.69
CA SER A 148 13.48 14.94 -6.60
C SER A 148 13.62 16.33 -6.00
N TYR A 149 13.33 16.51 -4.70
CA TYR A 149 13.57 17.77 -3.99
C TYR A 149 15.05 18.10 -3.88
N TRP A 150 15.88 17.08 -3.63
CA TRP A 150 17.34 17.27 -3.63
C TRP A 150 17.86 17.78 -4.98
N ALA A 151 17.38 17.19 -6.08
CA ALA A 151 17.77 17.58 -7.44
C ALA A 151 17.31 19.01 -7.80
N LYS A 152 16.17 19.46 -7.24
CA LYS A 152 15.71 20.86 -7.32
C LYS A 152 16.53 21.83 -6.48
N GLY A 153 17.41 21.35 -5.58
CA GLY A 153 18.09 22.20 -4.60
C GLY A 153 17.25 22.53 -3.37
N GLU A 154 16.06 21.95 -3.22
CA GLU A 154 15.16 22.16 -2.07
C GLU A 154 15.54 21.20 -0.93
N TYR A 155 16.78 21.35 -0.41
CA TYR A 155 17.42 20.39 0.48
C TYR A 155 16.67 20.17 1.80
N GLN A 156 16.05 21.21 2.36
CA GLN A 156 15.26 21.05 3.59
C GLN A 156 14.05 20.13 3.36
N LYS A 157 13.32 20.31 2.26
CA LYS A 157 12.20 19.42 1.93
C LYS A 157 12.66 17.98 1.66
N ALA A 158 13.82 17.80 1.03
CA ALA A 158 14.39 16.47 0.86
C ALA A 158 14.62 15.78 2.22
N ILE A 159 15.21 16.49 3.18
CA ILE A 159 15.45 16.00 4.55
C ILE A 159 14.13 15.59 5.21
N ASP A 160 13.08 16.42 5.12
CA ASP A 160 11.78 16.13 5.73
C ASP A 160 11.18 14.81 5.21
N HIS A 161 11.40 14.46 3.93
CA HIS A 161 10.96 13.20 3.34
C HIS A 161 11.84 12.02 3.74
N PHE A 162 13.14 12.21 3.83
CA PHE A 162 14.07 11.20 4.33
C PHE A 162 13.83 10.88 5.80
N GLN A 163 13.51 11.88 6.63
CA GLN A 163 13.12 11.67 8.03
C GLN A 163 11.85 10.82 8.16
N GLN A 164 10.86 10.97 7.26
CA GLN A 164 9.67 10.11 7.24
C GLN A 164 10.04 8.64 7.00
N ILE A 165 11.07 8.35 6.18
CA ILE A 165 11.56 6.98 5.97
C ILE A 165 12.22 6.44 7.25
N ILE A 166 13.05 7.25 7.91
CA ILE A 166 13.66 6.85 9.19
C ILE A 166 12.57 6.56 10.24
N ALA A 167 11.55 7.41 10.32
CA ALA A 167 10.45 7.25 11.25
C ALA A 167 9.53 6.03 10.96
N SER A 168 9.49 5.55 9.71
CA SER A 168 8.71 4.34 9.36
C SER A 168 9.36 3.03 9.83
N GLY A 169 10.61 3.06 10.27
CA GLY A 169 11.34 1.87 10.75
C GLY A 169 11.88 0.99 9.63
N ASP A 170 11.97 1.50 8.41
CA ASP A 170 12.50 0.76 7.25
C ASP A 170 14.05 0.69 7.29
N GLU A 171 14.57 -0.22 8.11
CA GLU A 171 16.01 -0.35 8.38
C GLU A 171 16.86 -0.66 7.13
N TRP A 172 16.28 -1.34 6.11
CA TRP A 172 17.02 -1.71 4.90
C TRP A 172 17.49 -0.50 4.06
N LEU A 173 16.76 0.62 4.11
CA LEU A 173 17.09 1.83 3.36
C LEU A 173 17.78 2.89 4.23
N ARG A 174 17.77 2.71 5.56
CA ARG A 174 18.28 3.67 6.54
C ARG A 174 19.70 4.14 6.26
N PRO A 175 20.70 3.26 5.98
CA PRO A 175 22.06 3.73 5.70
C PRO A 175 22.16 4.64 4.48
N TYR A 176 21.42 4.31 3.41
CA TYR A 176 21.37 5.14 2.20
C TYR A 176 20.69 6.48 2.48
N VAL A 177 19.56 6.47 3.19
CA VAL A 177 18.79 7.69 3.53
C VAL A 177 19.63 8.62 4.40
N LEU A 178 20.35 8.11 5.39
CA LEU A 178 21.28 8.88 6.21
C LEU A 178 22.40 9.52 5.38
N LEU A 179 22.96 8.79 4.42
CA LEU A 179 23.93 9.36 3.47
C LEU A 179 23.31 10.54 2.70
N GLN A 180 22.10 10.39 2.17
CA GLN A 180 21.41 11.45 1.43
C GLN A 180 21.09 12.66 2.32
N MET A 181 20.66 12.43 3.56
CA MET A 181 20.46 13.50 4.55
C MET A 181 21.77 14.24 4.84
N GLY A 182 22.88 13.50 5.03
CA GLY A 182 24.20 14.09 5.21
C GLY A 182 24.59 15.00 4.03
N MET A 183 24.31 14.57 2.81
CA MET A 183 24.54 15.37 1.60
C MET A 183 23.66 16.63 1.56
N CYS A 184 22.43 16.54 2.00
CA CYS A 184 21.54 17.71 2.13
C CYS A 184 22.07 18.69 3.17
N TRP A 185 22.48 18.21 4.37
CA TRP A 185 23.04 19.04 5.42
C TRP A 185 24.34 19.73 4.99
N GLU A 186 25.19 19.01 4.22
CA GLU A 186 26.41 19.58 3.64
C GLU A 186 26.08 20.75 2.70
N LYS A 187 25.03 20.63 1.87
CA LYS A 187 24.56 21.69 0.97
C LYS A 187 23.96 22.89 1.69
N LEU A 188 23.36 22.67 2.85
CA LEU A 188 22.81 23.72 3.72
C LEU A 188 23.90 24.38 4.61
N GLY A 189 25.14 23.89 4.58
CA GLY A 189 26.21 24.40 5.45
C GLY A 189 26.19 23.89 6.88
N GLU A 190 25.27 22.97 7.19
CA GLU A 190 25.06 22.38 8.52
C GLU A 190 26.08 21.25 8.78
N LYS A 191 27.35 21.63 8.87
CA LYS A 191 28.50 20.70 8.93
C LYS A 191 28.38 19.64 10.04
N LYS A 192 27.94 20.02 11.25
CA LYS A 192 27.79 19.09 12.38
C LYS A 192 26.79 17.98 12.07
N LYS A 193 25.60 18.37 11.58
CA LYS A 193 24.53 17.42 11.21
C LYS A 193 24.96 16.51 10.04
N ALA A 194 25.71 17.04 9.08
CA ALA A 194 26.27 16.26 7.99
C ALA A 194 27.23 15.18 8.49
N ILE A 195 28.14 15.52 9.41
CA ILE A 195 29.09 14.61 10.05
C ILE A 195 28.35 13.49 10.78
N GLU A 196 27.37 13.82 11.64
CA GLU A 196 26.56 12.85 12.38
C GLU A 196 25.83 11.88 11.45
N ALA A 197 25.21 12.39 10.41
CA ALA A 197 24.51 11.56 9.44
C ALA A 197 25.45 10.62 8.66
N TYR A 198 26.63 11.08 8.28
CA TYR A 198 27.63 10.24 7.61
C TYR A 198 28.24 9.19 8.54
N GLN A 199 28.48 9.52 9.82
CA GLN A 199 28.95 8.57 10.83
C GLN A 199 27.93 7.45 11.02
N GLU A 200 26.66 7.79 11.21
CA GLU A 200 25.58 6.80 11.40
C GLU A 200 25.41 5.93 10.15
N SER A 201 25.40 6.51 8.94
CA SER A 201 25.35 5.78 7.67
C SER A 201 26.50 4.77 7.54
N TYR A 202 27.72 5.20 7.87
CA TYR A 202 28.91 4.34 7.83
C TYR A 202 28.87 3.22 8.87
N LYS A 203 28.46 3.51 10.11
CA LYS A 203 28.33 2.51 11.19
C LYS A 203 27.38 1.38 10.82
N LEU A 204 26.26 1.69 10.16
CA LEU A 204 25.25 0.71 9.78
C LEU A 204 25.73 -0.24 8.67
N LEU A 205 26.43 0.25 7.66
CA LEU A 205 26.90 -0.56 6.53
C LEU A 205 28.30 -0.12 6.03
N PRO A 206 29.36 -0.38 6.80
CA PRO A 206 30.72 0.12 6.48
C PRO A 206 31.28 -0.43 5.16
N SER A 207 30.99 -1.68 4.83
CA SER A 207 31.47 -2.35 3.62
C SER A 207 30.62 -2.13 2.37
N SER A 208 29.54 -1.34 2.47
CA SER A 208 28.70 -1.01 1.32
C SER A 208 29.27 0.13 0.49
N PRO A 209 28.85 0.26 -0.77
CA PRO A 209 29.17 1.45 -1.57
C PRO A 209 28.79 2.76 -0.87
N TRP A 210 27.65 2.76 -0.17
CA TRP A 210 27.16 3.93 0.57
C TRP A 210 28.03 4.26 1.78
N GLY A 211 28.46 3.23 2.53
CA GLY A 211 29.40 3.39 3.65
C GLY A 211 30.73 3.97 3.17
N THR A 212 31.26 3.50 2.05
CA THR A 212 32.49 4.04 1.45
C THR A 212 32.33 5.53 1.08
N VAL A 213 31.20 5.90 0.47
CA VAL A 213 30.92 7.31 0.16
C VAL A 213 30.76 8.14 1.43
N ALA A 214 30.02 7.63 2.44
CA ALA A 214 29.85 8.29 3.73
C ALA A 214 31.19 8.56 4.41
N LYS A 215 32.09 7.56 4.46
CA LYS A 215 33.46 7.68 5.00
C LYS A 215 34.25 8.77 4.28
N THR A 216 34.21 8.77 2.95
CA THR A 216 34.95 9.74 2.14
C THR A 216 34.49 11.17 2.43
N ARG A 217 33.16 11.39 2.52
CA ARG A 217 32.60 12.70 2.83
C ARG A 217 32.85 13.12 4.27
N LEU A 218 32.78 12.18 5.22
CA LEU A 218 33.09 12.39 6.62
C LEU A 218 34.56 12.91 6.76
N ASN A 219 35.52 12.23 6.13
CA ASN A 219 36.92 12.64 6.16
C ASN A 219 37.14 14.04 5.56
N LYS A 220 36.43 14.35 4.45
CA LYS A 220 36.50 15.68 3.81
C LYS A 220 36.01 16.79 4.74
N LEU A 221 35.06 16.50 5.58
CA LEU A 221 34.55 17.44 6.58
C LEU A 221 35.36 17.47 7.88
N GLY A 222 36.45 16.68 7.98
CA GLY A 222 37.26 16.58 9.20
C GLY A 222 36.59 15.83 10.34
N GLY A 223 35.55 15.05 10.04
CA GLY A 223 34.94 14.16 10.99
C GLY A 223 35.77 12.89 11.21
N LYS A 224 35.67 12.27 12.39
CA LYS A 224 36.31 11.00 12.74
C LYS A 224 35.28 9.87 12.76
N ILE A 225 35.77 8.67 12.45
CA ILE A 225 35.01 7.44 12.66
C ILE A 225 35.23 7.05 14.13
N GLU A 226 34.18 7.12 14.94
CA GLU A 226 34.16 6.63 16.30
C GLU A 226 33.61 5.21 16.36
#